data_c1485438c14e157fd66d6e316f883cfa
#
_entry.id   c1485438c14e157fd66d6e316f883cfa
#
_cell.length_a   1.000
_cell.length_b   1.000
_cell.length_c   1.000
_cell.angle_alpha   90.00
_cell.angle_beta   90.00
_cell.angle_gamma   90.00
#
_symmetry.space_group_name_H-M   'P 1'
#
loop_
_entity.id
_entity.type
_entity.pdbx_description
1 polymer ?
#
loop_
_entity_poly.entity_id
_entity_poly.type
_entity_poly.pdbx_seq_one_letter_code
_entity_poly.pdbx_strand_id
1 'polypeptide(L)'
;MEQTEINAQTGSKMVTAKQRIRHIVKWIKAYARSAKIHTLVVGISGGIDSSVVSALCAETGLKTIVVQMPIRQNKALNNRSSMQATWLLERYPNTVTHISLDLTPVFNTFDKKVSPVCGQENGDYTSTAELAFANSRARLRMMTLYQIAQSHNGIVVGTGNKVEDFGVGFFTKYGDGGVDISPIGDCLKTQVWDMGRELGLPQEIIDAPPTDGLWDDGRNDEDQLGMTYPELERAMNLDFLKRAGAVDSDMPGSAKLSAKDRANVKRYQEIRARNMHKMQPIPVCTF
;
A
#
# COMPACT_ATOMS: atom_id res chain seq x y z
N MET A 1 8.81 -28.08 17.00
CA MET A 1 7.49 -27.76 17.61
C MET A 1 7.28 -26.28 17.42
N GLU A 2 6.34 -25.90 16.56
CA GLU A 2 5.99 -24.49 16.35
C GLU A 2 5.28 -23.98 17.60
N GLN A 3 5.89 -23.01 18.29
CA GLN A 3 5.22 -22.29 19.37
C GLN A 3 4.05 -21.50 18.79
N THR A 4 2.85 -21.88 19.14
CA THR A 4 1.62 -21.18 18.76
C THR A 4 1.31 -20.17 19.87
N GLU A 5 1.57 -18.90 19.63
CA GLU A 5 1.13 -17.84 20.54
C GLU A 5 -0.41 -17.72 20.49
N ILE A 6 -1.02 -17.74 21.68
CA ILE A 6 -2.47 -17.56 21.81
C ILE A 6 -2.73 -16.11 22.16
N ASN A 7 -3.64 -15.46 21.40
CA ASN A 7 -4.10 -14.12 21.76
C ASN A 7 -4.84 -14.17 23.10
N ALA A 8 -4.26 -13.55 24.12
CA ALA A 8 -4.79 -13.55 25.49
C ALA A 8 -6.19 -12.87 25.61
N GLN A 9 -6.65 -12.13 24.60
CA GLN A 9 -7.91 -11.42 24.62
C GLN A 9 -9.08 -12.13 23.91
N THR A 10 -8.79 -13.06 22.98
CA THR A 10 -9.85 -13.71 22.20
C THR A 10 -9.81 -15.24 22.23
N GLY A 11 -8.79 -15.84 22.83
CA GLY A 11 -8.61 -17.31 22.84
C GLY A 11 -8.34 -17.90 21.43
N SER A 12 -8.26 -17.10 20.38
CA SER A 12 -7.98 -17.57 19.03
C SER A 12 -6.48 -17.65 18.77
N LYS A 13 -6.05 -18.68 18.03
CA LYS A 13 -4.66 -18.83 17.61
C LYS A 13 -4.26 -17.61 16.78
N MET A 14 -3.26 -16.85 17.24
CA MET A 14 -2.67 -15.79 16.43
C MET A 14 -2.01 -16.40 15.20
N VAL A 15 -2.35 -15.89 14.01
CA VAL A 15 -1.71 -16.28 12.76
C VAL A 15 -0.31 -15.66 12.73
N THR A 16 0.74 -16.49 12.72
CA THR A 16 2.12 -16.01 12.67
C THR A 16 2.44 -15.36 11.30
N ALA A 17 3.48 -14.52 11.25
CA ALA A 17 3.97 -13.93 9.99
C ALA A 17 4.25 -15.02 8.94
N LYS A 18 4.90 -16.12 9.33
CA LYS A 18 5.19 -17.25 8.45
C LYS A 18 3.94 -17.95 7.91
N GLN A 19 2.91 -18.11 8.74
CA GLN A 19 1.63 -18.69 8.30
C GLN A 19 0.92 -17.76 7.34
N ARG A 20 0.95 -16.44 7.60
CA ARG A 20 0.37 -15.40 6.73
C ARG A 20 1.07 -15.38 5.37
N ILE A 21 2.40 -15.38 5.32
CA ILE A 21 3.19 -15.48 4.10
C ILE A 21 2.78 -16.70 3.28
N ARG A 22 2.78 -17.90 3.88
CA ARG A 22 2.38 -19.13 3.20
C ARG A 22 0.95 -19.08 2.64
N HIS A 23 0.01 -18.49 3.40
CA HIS A 23 -1.37 -18.34 2.98
C HIS A 23 -1.48 -17.43 1.76
N ILE A 24 -0.86 -16.25 1.81
CA ILE A 24 -0.91 -15.26 0.72
C ILE A 24 -0.24 -15.81 -0.54
N VAL A 25 0.93 -16.43 -0.42
CA VAL A 25 1.63 -17.05 -1.56
C VAL A 25 0.74 -18.12 -2.22
N LYS A 26 0.08 -18.98 -1.42
CA LYS A 26 -0.85 -19.98 -1.93
C LYS A 26 -2.06 -19.33 -2.64
N TRP A 27 -2.59 -18.25 -2.06
CA TRP A 27 -3.71 -17.50 -2.62
C TRP A 27 -3.36 -16.86 -3.97
N ILE A 28 -2.20 -16.18 -4.08
CA ILE A 28 -1.72 -15.61 -5.35
C ILE A 28 -1.59 -16.69 -6.42
N LYS A 29 -0.98 -17.85 -6.10
CA LYS A 29 -0.86 -18.99 -7.02
C LYS A 29 -2.21 -19.51 -7.49
N ALA A 30 -3.17 -19.65 -6.59
CA ALA A 30 -4.51 -20.13 -6.92
C ALA A 30 -5.23 -19.15 -7.84
N TYR A 31 -5.15 -17.85 -7.54
CA TYR A 31 -5.73 -16.80 -8.36
C TYR A 31 -5.12 -16.78 -9.77
N ALA A 32 -3.81 -16.74 -9.87
CA ALA A 32 -3.09 -16.74 -11.16
C ALA A 32 -3.49 -17.95 -12.02
N ARG A 33 -3.57 -19.14 -11.40
CA ARG A 33 -4.00 -20.37 -12.09
C ARG A 33 -5.43 -20.26 -12.61
N SER A 34 -6.38 -19.77 -11.78
CA SER A 34 -7.79 -19.63 -12.19
C SER A 34 -7.97 -18.60 -13.30
N ALA A 35 -7.18 -17.54 -13.28
CA ALA A 35 -7.17 -16.50 -14.30
C ALA A 35 -6.33 -16.83 -15.54
N LYS A 36 -5.63 -17.97 -15.55
CA LYS A 36 -4.69 -18.39 -16.62
C LYS A 36 -3.57 -17.36 -16.85
N ILE A 37 -3.09 -16.76 -15.78
CA ILE A 37 -2.04 -15.75 -15.77
C ILE A 37 -0.71 -16.39 -15.39
N HIS A 38 0.38 -15.96 -16.03
CA HIS A 38 1.72 -16.51 -15.83
C HIS A 38 2.74 -15.48 -15.34
N THR A 39 2.39 -14.20 -15.34
CA THR A 39 3.28 -13.11 -14.95
C THR A 39 2.61 -12.21 -13.91
N LEU A 40 3.34 -11.89 -12.86
CA LEU A 40 2.96 -10.93 -11.82
C LEU A 40 3.78 -9.65 -12.02
N VAL A 41 3.14 -8.49 -12.03
CA VAL A 41 3.81 -7.19 -12.21
C VAL A 41 3.57 -6.34 -10.98
N VAL A 42 4.65 -5.87 -10.35
CA VAL A 42 4.62 -5.12 -9.09
C VAL A 42 5.44 -3.85 -9.22
N GLY A 43 4.86 -2.71 -8.88
CA GLY A 43 5.61 -1.46 -8.70
C GLY A 43 6.43 -1.51 -7.40
N ILE A 44 7.72 -1.19 -7.47
CA ILE A 44 8.58 -1.13 -6.30
C ILE A 44 8.94 0.32 -5.96
N SER A 45 8.69 0.71 -4.70
CA SER A 45 8.93 2.06 -4.19
C SER A 45 10.10 2.15 -3.22
N GLY A 46 10.60 1.00 -2.74
CA GLY A 46 11.54 0.93 -1.62
C GLY A 46 10.87 1.09 -0.25
N GLY A 47 9.53 1.12 -0.19
CA GLY A 47 8.75 1.03 1.04
C GLY A 47 8.45 -0.42 1.44
N ILE A 48 8.07 -0.63 2.71
CA ILE A 48 7.87 -1.97 3.28
C ILE A 48 6.78 -2.75 2.55
N ASP A 49 5.64 -2.12 2.19
CA ASP A 49 4.51 -2.81 1.55
C ASP A 49 4.91 -3.36 0.18
N SER A 50 5.51 -2.53 -0.68
CA SER A 50 5.96 -2.97 -2.00
C SER A 50 7.05 -4.04 -1.91
N SER A 51 7.90 -3.98 -0.88
CA SER A 51 8.96 -4.96 -0.64
C SER A 51 8.39 -6.31 -0.20
N VAL A 52 7.43 -6.31 0.70
CA VAL A 52 6.73 -7.53 1.13
C VAL A 52 5.96 -8.14 -0.04
N VAL A 53 5.17 -7.35 -0.77
CA VAL A 53 4.36 -7.87 -1.88
C VAL A 53 5.23 -8.45 -3.00
N SER A 54 6.31 -7.75 -3.38
CA SER A 54 7.22 -8.26 -4.43
C SER A 54 7.92 -9.56 -4.01
N ALA A 55 8.30 -9.70 -2.74
CA ALA A 55 8.82 -10.94 -2.18
C ALA A 55 7.78 -12.07 -2.17
N LEU A 56 6.54 -11.78 -1.77
CA LEU A 56 5.43 -12.74 -1.81
C LEU A 56 5.16 -13.23 -3.25
N CYS A 57 5.21 -12.32 -4.23
CA CYS A 57 5.09 -12.67 -5.64
C CYS A 57 6.22 -13.60 -6.09
N ALA A 58 7.47 -13.27 -5.74
CA ALA A 58 8.63 -14.10 -6.06
C ALA A 58 8.58 -15.49 -5.42
N GLU A 59 8.11 -15.58 -4.15
CA GLU A 59 7.88 -16.87 -3.43
C GLU A 59 6.86 -17.77 -4.14
N THR A 60 6.00 -17.22 -5.00
CA THR A 60 5.10 -18.05 -5.80
C THR A 60 5.84 -18.93 -6.83
N GLY A 61 7.05 -18.57 -7.23
CA GLY A 61 7.75 -19.20 -8.34
C GLY A 61 7.20 -18.85 -9.73
N LEU A 62 6.20 -17.98 -9.83
CA LEU A 62 5.74 -17.42 -11.09
C LEU A 62 6.69 -16.33 -11.57
N LYS A 63 6.72 -16.07 -12.88
CA LYS A 63 7.45 -14.93 -13.42
C LYS A 63 6.97 -13.64 -12.74
N THR A 64 7.89 -12.91 -12.13
CA THR A 64 7.59 -11.68 -11.41
C THR A 64 8.42 -10.54 -12.00
N ILE A 65 7.76 -9.53 -12.54
CA ILE A 65 8.38 -8.32 -13.06
C ILE A 65 8.22 -7.24 -12.00
N VAL A 66 9.33 -6.77 -11.43
CA VAL A 66 9.34 -5.65 -10.51
C VAL A 66 9.75 -4.38 -11.24
N VAL A 67 8.97 -3.33 -11.11
CA VAL A 67 9.13 -2.11 -11.90
C VAL A 67 9.42 -0.92 -10.98
N GLN A 68 10.59 -0.34 -11.13
CA GLN A 68 10.99 0.91 -10.49
C GLN A 68 10.67 2.08 -11.43
N MET A 69 9.86 3.03 -10.98
CA MET A 69 9.34 4.12 -11.81
C MET A 69 9.51 5.48 -11.13
N PRO A 70 10.75 6.03 -11.08
CA PRO A 70 10.95 7.37 -10.52
C PRO A 70 10.23 8.44 -11.35
N ILE A 71 9.61 9.41 -10.65
CA ILE A 71 9.04 10.63 -11.22
C ILE A 71 9.41 11.77 -10.28
N ARG A 72 10.44 12.57 -10.61
CA ARG A 72 10.97 13.66 -9.77
C ARG A 72 11.28 13.21 -8.33
N GLN A 73 11.69 11.96 -8.17
CA GLN A 73 11.82 11.33 -6.86
C GLN A 73 13.19 11.65 -6.25
N ASN A 74 13.25 11.80 -4.92
CA ASN A 74 14.51 12.05 -4.25
C ASN A 74 15.45 10.81 -4.28
N LYS A 75 16.77 11.07 -4.08
CA LYS A 75 17.79 10.02 -4.17
C LYS A 75 17.61 8.90 -3.12
N ALA A 76 17.12 9.22 -1.93
CA ALA A 76 16.98 8.23 -0.85
C ALA A 76 15.93 7.17 -1.20
N LEU A 77 14.78 7.58 -1.74
CA LEU A 77 13.73 6.66 -2.22
C LEU A 77 14.23 5.81 -3.39
N ASN A 78 14.93 6.42 -4.35
CA ASN A 78 15.53 5.69 -5.46
C ASN A 78 16.56 4.65 -4.99
N ASN A 79 17.38 4.98 -4.01
CA ASN A 79 18.37 4.04 -3.45
C ASN A 79 17.69 2.84 -2.78
N ARG A 80 16.63 3.07 -1.97
CA ARG A 80 15.89 1.97 -1.32
C ARG A 80 15.17 1.07 -2.33
N SER A 81 14.55 1.63 -3.38
CA SER A 81 13.93 0.82 -4.42
C SER A 81 14.96 0.02 -5.23
N SER A 82 16.15 0.57 -5.47
CA SER A 82 17.25 -0.17 -6.09
C SER A 82 17.80 -1.28 -5.18
N MET A 83 17.92 -1.03 -3.88
CA MET A 83 18.28 -2.05 -2.88
C MET A 83 17.25 -3.19 -2.85
N GLN A 84 15.95 -2.86 -2.86
CA GLN A 84 14.87 -3.84 -2.97
C GLN A 84 15.01 -4.72 -4.21
N ALA A 85 15.26 -4.10 -5.37
CA ALA A 85 15.45 -4.81 -6.63
C ALA A 85 16.66 -5.76 -6.58
N THR A 86 17.80 -5.29 -6.06
CA THR A 86 19.01 -6.11 -5.90
C THR A 86 18.74 -7.32 -5.00
N TRP A 87 18.15 -7.10 -3.83
CA TRP A 87 17.81 -8.17 -2.90
C TRP A 87 16.89 -9.23 -3.53
N LEU A 88 15.90 -8.82 -4.33
CA LEU A 88 15.01 -9.72 -5.04
C LEU A 88 15.72 -10.53 -6.12
N LEU A 89 16.59 -9.90 -6.91
CA LEU A 89 17.34 -10.56 -7.97
C LEU A 89 18.35 -11.59 -7.42
N GLU A 90 19.01 -11.28 -6.30
CA GLU A 90 19.93 -12.20 -5.64
C GLU A 90 19.19 -13.42 -5.07
N ARG A 91 18.03 -13.22 -4.49
CA ARG A 91 17.28 -14.29 -3.82
C ARG A 91 16.42 -15.12 -4.78
N TYR A 92 15.94 -14.53 -5.86
CA TYR A 92 15.02 -15.16 -6.83
C TYR A 92 15.49 -14.98 -8.28
N PRO A 93 16.74 -15.35 -8.62
CA PRO A 93 17.34 -15.03 -9.91
C PRO A 93 16.62 -15.64 -11.12
N ASN A 94 15.86 -16.73 -10.92
CA ASN A 94 15.18 -17.45 -11.99
C ASN A 94 13.75 -16.97 -12.26
N THR A 95 13.16 -16.21 -11.35
CA THR A 95 11.74 -15.83 -11.42
C THR A 95 11.53 -14.33 -11.47
N VAL A 96 12.47 -13.55 -10.94
CA VAL A 96 12.35 -12.07 -10.87
C VAL A 96 13.10 -11.42 -12.03
N THR A 97 12.45 -10.45 -12.65
CA THR A 97 13.04 -9.53 -13.62
C THR A 97 12.82 -8.11 -13.12
N HIS A 98 13.86 -7.29 -13.11
CA HIS A 98 13.78 -5.87 -12.72
C HIS A 98 13.77 -4.97 -13.97
N ILE A 99 12.85 -4.02 -13.98
CA ILE A 99 12.77 -2.94 -14.96
C ILE A 99 12.89 -1.62 -14.22
N SER A 100 13.85 -0.78 -14.60
CA SER A 100 13.95 0.61 -14.15
C SER A 100 13.54 1.54 -15.28
N LEU A 101 12.52 2.34 -15.06
CA LEU A 101 11.93 3.22 -16.07
C LEU A 101 11.69 4.62 -15.48
N ASP A 102 12.56 5.58 -15.81
CA ASP A 102 12.37 6.98 -15.42
C ASP A 102 11.21 7.59 -16.21
N LEU A 103 10.11 7.87 -15.52
CA LEU A 103 8.91 8.51 -16.08
C LEU A 103 8.93 10.04 -15.95
N THR A 104 9.99 10.62 -15.40
CA THR A 104 10.12 12.08 -15.24
C THR A 104 9.95 12.84 -16.56
N PRO A 105 10.55 12.45 -17.70
CA PRO A 105 10.37 13.18 -18.96
C PRO A 105 8.91 13.16 -19.45
N VAL A 106 8.22 12.02 -19.28
CA VAL A 106 6.80 11.87 -19.68
C VAL A 106 5.93 12.76 -18.80
N PHE A 107 6.16 12.71 -17.48
CA PHE A 107 5.41 13.54 -16.53
C PHE A 107 5.65 15.04 -16.76
N ASN A 108 6.89 15.46 -17.03
CA ASN A 108 7.20 16.85 -17.34
C ASN A 108 6.47 17.37 -18.60
N THR A 109 6.32 16.49 -19.59
CA THR A 109 5.55 16.84 -20.81
C THR A 109 4.07 16.99 -20.49
N PHE A 110 3.51 16.07 -19.70
CA PHE A 110 2.13 16.15 -19.22
C PHE A 110 1.90 17.42 -18.39
N ASP A 111 2.75 17.67 -17.40
CA ASP A 111 2.70 18.84 -16.53
C ASP A 111 2.69 20.13 -17.34
N LYS A 112 3.65 20.31 -18.26
CA LYS A 112 3.72 21.48 -19.13
C LYS A 112 2.45 21.71 -19.96
N LYS A 113 1.74 20.63 -20.35
CA LYS A 113 0.52 20.75 -21.15
C LYS A 113 -0.72 21.04 -20.32
N VAL A 114 -0.79 20.54 -19.10
CA VAL A 114 -1.99 20.60 -18.26
C VAL A 114 -1.94 21.79 -17.29
N SER A 115 -0.76 22.20 -16.84
CA SER A 115 -0.61 23.29 -15.87
C SER A 115 -1.31 24.59 -16.24
N PRO A 116 -1.40 25.04 -17.52
CA PRO A 116 -2.10 26.27 -17.85
C PRO A 116 -3.61 26.27 -17.56
N VAL A 117 -4.21 25.07 -17.39
CA VAL A 117 -5.65 24.93 -17.06
C VAL A 117 -5.88 24.48 -15.61
N CYS A 118 -4.80 24.35 -14.82
CA CYS A 118 -4.86 24.05 -13.39
C CYS A 118 -4.82 25.36 -12.57
N GLY A 119 -5.42 25.33 -11.39
CA GLY A 119 -5.44 26.48 -10.50
C GLY A 119 -4.04 26.94 -10.10
N GLN A 120 -3.70 28.19 -10.38
CA GLN A 120 -2.48 28.86 -9.96
C GLN A 120 -2.84 30.16 -9.25
N GLU A 121 -2.10 30.50 -8.21
CA GLU A 121 -2.16 31.78 -7.51
C GLU A 121 -0.73 32.33 -7.40
N ASN A 122 -0.53 33.58 -7.81
CA ASN A 122 0.79 34.26 -7.79
C ASN A 122 1.92 33.50 -8.52
N GLY A 123 1.58 32.66 -9.54
CA GLY A 123 2.54 31.85 -10.30
C GLY A 123 2.84 30.47 -9.71
N ASP A 124 2.38 30.17 -8.51
CA ASP A 124 2.51 28.87 -7.85
C ASP A 124 1.19 28.06 -7.94
N TYR A 125 1.30 26.75 -7.83
CA TYR A 125 0.12 25.90 -7.76
C TYR A 125 -0.62 26.09 -6.44
N THR A 126 -1.95 26.08 -6.48
CA THR A 126 -2.76 25.91 -5.28
C THR A 126 -2.52 24.53 -4.67
N SER A 127 -2.73 24.38 -3.37
CA SER A 127 -2.58 23.07 -2.69
C SER A 127 -3.45 21.98 -3.32
N THR A 128 -4.60 22.35 -3.89
CA THR A 128 -5.47 21.42 -4.64
C THR A 128 -4.81 20.97 -5.95
N ALA A 129 -4.17 21.88 -6.68
CA ALA A 129 -3.47 21.55 -7.92
C ALA A 129 -2.23 20.71 -7.66
N GLU A 130 -1.47 20.99 -6.59
CA GLU A 130 -0.33 20.16 -6.17
C GLU A 130 -0.75 18.72 -5.88
N LEU A 131 -1.82 18.52 -5.09
CA LEU A 131 -2.38 17.20 -4.83
C LEU A 131 -2.85 16.51 -6.10
N ALA A 132 -3.46 17.24 -7.04
CA ALA A 132 -3.89 16.69 -8.33
C ALA A 132 -2.70 16.20 -9.17
N PHE A 133 -1.57 16.91 -9.18
CA PHE A 133 -0.34 16.49 -9.84
C PHE A 133 0.33 15.31 -9.13
N ALA A 134 0.32 15.27 -7.78
CA ALA A 134 0.75 14.11 -7.03
C ALA A 134 -0.04 12.85 -7.42
N ASN A 135 -1.38 12.95 -7.46
CA ASN A 135 -2.26 11.88 -7.93
C ASN A 135 -2.01 11.50 -9.41
N SER A 136 -1.64 12.45 -10.25
CA SER A 136 -1.31 12.17 -11.65
C SER A 136 -0.02 11.37 -11.80
N ARG A 137 0.96 11.56 -10.91
CA ARG A 137 2.16 10.70 -10.83
C ARG A 137 1.79 9.25 -10.50
N ALA A 138 0.90 9.03 -9.52
CA ALA A 138 0.42 7.70 -9.18
C ALA A 138 -0.33 7.02 -10.36
N ARG A 139 -1.17 7.77 -11.06
CA ARG A 139 -1.90 7.27 -12.25
C ARG A 139 -0.99 6.95 -13.43
N LEU A 140 0.06 7.73 -13.66
CA LEU A 140 1.05 7.44 -14.70
C LEU A 140 1.80 6.12 -14.39
N ARG A 141 2.15 5.88 -13.13
CA ARG A 141 2.74 4.60 -12.71
C ARG A 141 1.77 3.44 -12.93
N MET A 142 0.51 3.58 -12.53
CA MET A 142 -0.53 2.58 -12.74
C MET A 142 -0.69 2.23 -14.22
N MET A 143 -0.85 3.22 -15.08
CA MET A 143 -0.95 3.02 -16.53
C MET A 143 0.26 2.25 -17.09
N THR A 144 1.46 2.58 -16.64
CA THR A 144 2.70 1.91 -17.05
C THR A 144 2.73 0.45 -16.59
N LEU A 145 2.31 0.16 -15.35
CA LEU A 145 2.22 -1.21 -14.84
C LEU A 145 1.24 -2.05 -15.65
N TYR A 146 0.06 -1.53 -15.96
CA TYR A 146 -0.93 -2.23 -16.80
C TYR A 146 -0.41 -2.48 -18.23
N GLN A 147 0.28 -1.50 -18.83
CA GLN A 147 0.89 -1.69 -20.15
C GLN A 147 1.90 -2.84 -20.13
N ILE A 148 2.76 -2.91 -19.11
CA ILE A 148 3.73 -3.98 -18.96
C ILE A 148 3.03 -5.31 -18.69
N ALA A 149 2.06 -5.33 -17.78
CA ALA A 149 1.33 -6.53 -17.40
C ALA A 149 0.63 -7.17 -18.60
N GLN A 150 -0.14 -6.40 -19.36
CA GLN A 150 -0.83 -6.90 -20.53
C GLN A 150 0.13 -7.40 -21.63
N SER A 151 1.26 -6.71 -21.83
CA SER A 151 2.28 -7.12 -22.79
C SER A 151 2.95 -8.46 -22.45
N HIS A 152 2.84 -8.90 -21.19
CA HIS A 152 3.44 -10.14 -20.68
C HIS A 152 2.40 -11.20 -20.25
N ASN A 153 1.15 -11.07 -20.67
CA ASN A 153 0.03 -11.91 -20.17
C ASN A 153 0.03 -12.01 -18.65
N GLY A 154 0.14 -10.85 -18.01
CA GLY A 154 0.27 -10.70 -16.58
C GLY A 154 -0.84 -9.86 -15.96
N ILE A 155 -0.77 -9.72 -14.64
CA ILE A 155 -1.64 -8.87 -13.84
C ILE A 155 -0.82 -7.91 -12.98
N VAL A 156 -1.44 -6.78 -12.65
CA VAL A 156 -0.89 -5.80 -11.71
C VAL A 156 -1.23 -6.21 -10.28
N VAL A 157 -0.20 -6.37 -9.46
CA VAL A 157 -0.33 -6.74 -8.05
C VAL A 157 -0.21 -5.48 -7.19
N GLY A 158 -1.27 -5.18 -6.45
CA GLY A 158 -1.35 -4.04 -5.55
C GLY A 158 -0.55 -4.23 -4.28
N THR A 159 -0.09 -3.12 -3.74
CA THR A 159 0.73 -3.05 -2.53
C THR A 159 0.02 -2.37 -1.35
N GLY A 160 -1.26 -2.04 -1.50
CA GLY A 160 -2.06 -1.41 -0.45
C GLY A 160 -2.39 -2.38 0.69
N ASN A 161 -2.29 -1.91 1.92
CA ASN A 161 -2.62 -2.66 3.12
C ASN A 161 -4.02 -2.30 3.65
N LYS A 162 -4.49 -3.08 4.62
CA LYS A 162 -5.84 -2.93 5.19
C LYS A 162 -6.11 -1.55 5.77
N VAL A 163 -5.13 -0.97 6.43
CA VAL A 163 -5.32 0.27 7.19
C VAL A 163 -5.40 1.47 6.25
N GLU A 164 -4.52 1.51 5.26
CA GLU A 164 -4.44 2.59 4.28
C GLU A 164 -5.60 2.51 3.29
N ASP A 165 -5.73 1.42 2.54
CA ASP A 165 -6.68 1.33 1.43
C ASP A 165 -8.12 1.15 1.92
N PHE A 166 -8.34 0.19 2.82
CA PHE A 166 -9.69 -0.20 3.23
C PHE A 166 -10.13 0.44 4.56
N GLY A 167 -9.16 0.95 5.34
CA GLY A 167 -9.39 1.72 6.55
C GLY A 167 -9.77 3.16 6.24
N VAL A 168 -8.80 3.97 5.87
CA VAL A 168 -8.95 5.42 5.69
C VAL A 168 -9.03 5.89 4.24
N GLY A 169 -8.80 5.03 3.26
CA GLY A 169 -8.76 5.39 1.84
C GLY A 169 -7.57 6.29 1.48
N PHE A 170 -6.41 6.01 2.07
CA PHE A 170 -5.17 6.74 1.85
C PHE A 170 -4.45 6.21 0.60
N PHE A 171 -5.06 6.42 -0.56
CA PHE A 171 -4.54 6.04 -1.87
C PHE A 171 -5.13 6.94 -2.96
N THR A 172 -4.53 6.92 -4.14
CA THR A 172 -5.06 7.58 -5.33
C THR A 172 -6.00 6.63 -6.07
N LYS A 173 -7.28 7.02 -6.19
CA LYS A 173 -8.24 6.28 -7.02
C LYS A 173 -7.75 6.22 -8.47
N TYR A 174 -7.64 5.00 -9.02
CA TYR A 174 -7.07 4.74 -10.34
C TYR A 174 -5.58 5.13 -10.48
N GLY A 175 -4.87 5.22 -9.34
CA GLY A 175 -3.42 5.30 -9.29
C GLY A 175 -2.91 4.02 -8.63
N ASP A 176 -2.32 4.14 -7.44
CA ASP A 176 -1.89 3.00 -6.62
C ASP A 176 -3.05 2.08 -6.17
N GLY A 177 -4.28 2.62 -6.08
CA GLY A 177 -5.49 1.82 -5.89
C GLY A 177 -6.02 1.13 -7.16
N GLY A 178 -5.42 1.37 -8.34
CA GLY A 178 -5.77 0.73 -9.62
C GLY A 178 -4.96 -0.55 -9.83
N VAL A 179 -5.46 -1.69 -9.37
CA VAL A 179 -4.76 -2.98 -9.37
C VAL A 179 -5.71 -4.14 -9.66
N ASP A 180 -5.18 -5.29 -10.08
CA ASP A 180 -5.98 -6.49 -10.33
C ASP A 180 -6.20 -7.33 -9.07
N ILE A 181 -5.22 -7.38 -8.18
CA ILE A 181 -5.29 -8.10 -6.89
C ILE A 181 -4.59 -7.31 -5.79
N SER A 182 -5.05 -7.47 -4.54
CA SER A 182 -4.48 -6.83 -3.35
C SER A 182 -4.10 -7.88 -2.29
N PRO A 183 -2.91 -8.52 -2.40
CA PRO A 183 -2.54 -9.66 -1.56
C PRO A 183 -2.44 -9.35 -0.07
N ILE A 184 -2.08 -8.12 0.28
CA ILE A 184 -1.97 -7.65 1.68
C ILE A 184 -3.14 -6.74 2.10
N GLY A 185 -4.20 -6.68 1.30
CA GLY A 185 -5.38 -5.83 1.57
C GLY A 185 -6.13 -6.17 2.86
N ASP A 186 -5.92 -7.36 3.45
CA ASP A 186 -6.43 -7.73 4.78
C ASP A 186 -5.35 -7.76 5.88
N CYS A 187 -4.15 -7.26 5.59
CA CYS A 187 -3.06 -7.17 6.55
C CYS A 187 -2.98 -5.77 7.16
N LEU A 188 -2.84 -5.69 8.48
CA LEU A 188 -2.49 -4.47 9.19
C LEU A 188 -1.05 -4.06 8.85
N LYS A 189 -0.71 -2.79 8.96
CA LYS A 189 0.66 -2.29 8.71
C LYS A 189 1.68 -2.96 9.62
N THR A 190 1.34 -3.13 10.90
CA THR A 190 2.18 -3.85 11.87
C THR A 190 2.46 -5.29 11.42
N GLN A 191 1.47 -5.96 10.85
CA GLN A 191 1.60 -7.31 10.30
C GLN A 191 2.44 -7.36 9.02
N VAL A 192 2.43 -6.29 8.23
CA VAL A 192 3.31 -6.15 7.04
C VAL A 192 4.77 -6.05 7.49
N TRP A 193 5.08 -5.25 8.53
CA TRP A 193 6.43 -5.21 9.11
C TRP A 193 6.88 -6.58 9.64
N ASP A 194 5.99 -7.32 10.32
CA ASP A 194 6.33 -8.67 10.81
C ASP A 194 6.63 -9.64 9.65
N MET A 195 5.86 -9.58 8.57
CA MET A 195 6.16 -10.35 7.35
C MET A 195 7.47 -9.93 6.71
N GLY A 196 7.78 -8.63 6.69
CA GLY A 196 9.05 -8.14 6.17
C GLY A 196 10.27 -8.70 6.92
N ARG A 197 10.19 -8.75 8.26
CA ARG A 197 11.22 -9.36 9.12
C ARG A 197 11.35 -10.87 8.87
N GLU A 198 10.23 -11.59 8.78
CA GLU A 198 10.21 -13.04 8.52
C GLU A 198 10.76 -13.39 7.13
N LEU A 199 10.53 -12.55 6.12
CA LEU A 199 11.08 -12.68 4.76
C LEU A 199 12.58 -12.35 4.70
N GLY A 200 13.13 -11.71 5.72
CA GLY A 200 14.52 -11.26 5.76
C GLY A 200 14.79 -10.09 4.81
N LEU A 201 13.86 -9.16 4.69
CA LEU A 201 14.07 -7.92 3.94
C LEU A 201 15.22 -7.10 4.53
N PRO A 202 15.93 -6.28 3.73
CA PRO A 202 16.96 -5.37 4.22
C PRO A 202 16.45 -4.48 5.35
N GLN A 203 17.27 -4.33 6.40
CA GLN A 203 16.88 -3.58 7.61
C GLN A 203 16.56 -2.12 7.29
N GLU A 204 17.25 -1.50 6.32
CA GLU A 204 17.02 -0.14 5.87
C GLU A 204 15.61 0.07 5.28
N ILE A 205 15.02 -0.99 4.73
CA ILE A 205 13.62 -0.95 4.23
C ILE A 205 12.65 -1.13 5.39
N ILE A 206 12.96 -2.00 6.35
CA ILE A 206 12.10 -2.27 7.52
C ILE A 206 12.00 -1.03 8.41
N ASP A 207 13.13 -0.32 8.61
CA ASP A 207 13.24 0.84 9.50
C ASP A 207 12.86 2.17 8.81
N ALA A 208 12.67 2.15 7.48
CA ALA A 208 12.32 3.36 6.76
C ALA A 208 10.94 3.89 7.21
N PRO A 209 10.82 5.19 7.50
CA PRO A 209 9.52 5.78 7.80
C PRO A 209 8.60 5.62 6.57
N PRO A 210 7.33 5.23 6.78
CA PRO A 210 6.36 5.12 5.71
C PRO A 210 6.15 6.47 5.01
N THR A 211 6.19 6.45 3.68
CA THR A 211 5.92 7.64 2.86
C THR A 211 5.35 7.23 1.52
N ASP A 212 4.36 7.99 1.04
CA ASP A 212 3.81 7.84 -0.31
C ASP A 212 4.78 8.33 -1.40
N GLY A 213 5.84 9.06 -1.02
CA GLY A 213 6.86 9.57 -1.94
C GLY A 213 6.30 10.55 -2.99
N LEU A 214 5.14 11.15 -2.74
CA LEU A 214 4.47 12.07 -3.65
C LEU A 214 4.77 13.54 -3.36
N TRP A 215 5.45 13.84 -2.24
CA TRP A 215 5.72 15.19 -1.78
C TRP A 215 7.21 15.48 -1.74
N ASP A 216 7.58 16.69 -2.18
CA ASP A 216 8.98 17.11 -2.25
C ASP A 216 9.51 17.60 -0.90
N ASP A 217 8.64 17.88 0.08
CA ASP A 217 8.99 18.36 1.43
C ASP A 217 9.36 17.23 2.42
N GLY A 218 9.28 15.97 1.98
CA GLY A 218 9.70 14.81 2.77
C GLY A 218 8.76 14.41 3.89
N ARG A 219 7.52 14.93 3.93
CA ARG A 219 6.51 14.51 4.92
C ARG A 219 6.26 13.00 4.84
N ASN A 220 6.08 12.38 6.00
CA ASN A 220 5.73 10.96 6.09
C ASN A 220 4.21 10.77 6.20
N ASP A 221 3.77 9.51 6.11
CA ASP A 221 2.35 9.18 6.14
C ASP A 221 1.72 9.47 7.51
N GLU A 222 2.45 9.26 8.62
CA GLU A 222 1.97 9.54 9.97
C GLU A 222 1.74 11.04 10.20
N ASP A 223 2.58 11.91 9.59
CA ASP A 223 2.38 13.36 9.60
C ASP A 223 1.08 13.75 8.89
N GLN A 224 0.80 13.12 7.75
CA GLN A 224 -0.42 13.38 6.96
C GLN A 224 -1.68 12.84 7.66
N LEU A 225 -1.58 11.66 8.27
CA LEU A 225 -2.67 11.02 8.99
C LEU A 225 -2.90 11.66 10.39
N GLY A 226 -1.83 12.19 10.99
CA GLY A 226 -1.83 12.77 12.35
C GLY A 226 -1.97 11.71 13.44
N MET A 227 -1.57 10.48 13.15
CA MET A 227 -1.54 9.32 14.03
C MET A 227 -0.43 8.36 13.59
N THR A 228 0.17 7.65 14.55
CA THR A 228 1.02 6.50 14.25
C THR A 228 0.19 5.33 13.72
N TYR A 229 0.81 4.41 12.99
CA TYR A 229 0.10 3.23 12.47
C TYR A 229 -0.54 2.37 13.58
N PRO A 230 0.11 2.06 14.72
CA PRO A 230 -0.55 1.37 15.80
C PRO A 230 -1.79 2.10 16.35
N GLU A 231 -1.75 3.43 16.42
CA GLU A 231 -2.90 4.25 16.83
C GLU A 231 -4.03 4.21 15.81
N LEU A 232 -3.69 4.26 14.53
CA LEU A 232 -4.63 4.18 13.42
C LEU A 232 -5.33 2.81 13.37
N GLU A 233 -4.57 1.72 13.54
CA GLU A 233 -5.09 0.35 13.64
C GLU A 233 -6.04 0.18 14.83
N ARG A 234 -5.66 0.74 15.98
CA ARG A 234 -6.51 0.74 17.17
C ARG A 234 -7.80 1.55 16.93
N ALA A 235 -7.71 2.73 16.34
CA ALA A 235 -8.88 3.56 16.01
C ALA A 235 -9.82 2.85 15.03
N MET A 236 -9.28 2.20 13.99
CA MET A 236 -10.04 1.40 13.03
C MET A 236 -10.79 0.25 13.71
N ASN A 237 -10.12 -0.47 14.61
CA ASN A 237 -10.74 -1.58 15.33
C ASN A 237 -11.85 -1.10 16.28
N LEU A 238 -11.62 -0.02 17.02
CA LEU A 238 -12.63 0.58 17.90
C LEU A 238 -13.86 1.09 17.11
N ASP A 239 -13.65 1.71 15.95
CA ASP A 239 -14.74 2.14 15.07
C ASP A 239 -15.54 0.94 14.53
N PHE A 240 -14.86 -0.14 14.14
CA PHE A 240 -15.49 -1.37 13.69
C PHE A 240 -16.37 -1.98 14.80
N LEU A 241 -15.85 -2.13 16.01
CA LEU A 241 -16.57 -2.68 17.15
C LEU A 241 -17.81 -1.84 17.49
N LYS A 242 -17.71 -0.50 17.49
CA LYS A 242 -18.88 0.39 17.69
C LYS A 242 -19.94 0.18 16.62
N ARG A 243 -19.57 0.10 15.37
CA ARG A 243 -20.52 -0.16 14.27
C ARG A 243 -21.15 -1.55 14.34
N ALA A 244 -20.46 -2.53 14.93
CA ALA A 244 -20.98 -3.86 15.21
C ALA A 244 -21.90 -3.91 16.45
N GLY A 245 -22.15 -2.77 17.12
CA GLY A 245 -23.04 -2.69 18.28
C GLY A 245 -22.36 -3.03 19.62
N ALA A 246 -21.03 -3.12 19.67
CA ALA A 246 -20.32 -3.32 20.92
C ALA A 246 -20.48 -2.08 21.82
N VAL A 247 -20.81 -2.31 23.09
CA VAL A 247 -20.85 -1.25 24.12
C VAL A 247 -19.47 -1.05 24.75
N ASP A 248 -19.27 0.08 25.45
CA ASP A 248 -17.94 0.42 26.01
C ASP A 248 -17.38 -0.66 26.96
N SER A 249 -18.23 -1.49 27.59
CA SER A 249 -17.84 -2.63 28.42
C SER A 249 -17.21 -3.77 27.63
N ASP A 250 -17.52 -3.90 26.33
CA ASP A 250 -17.07 -5.00 25.45
C ASP A 250 -15.78 -4.64 24.71
N MET A 251 -15.27 -3.43 24.92
CA MET A 251 -14.06 -2.95 24.26
C MET A 251 -12.82 -3.63 24.84
N PRO A 252 -11.88 -4.06 23.98
CA PRO A 252 -10.61 -4.65 24.44
C PRO A 252 -9.87 -3.71 25.39
N GLY A 253 -9.63 -4.19 26.61
CA GLY A 253 -8.97 -3.39 27.65
C GLY A 253 -9.92 -2.62 28.56
N SER A 254 -11.03 -3.23 28.99
CA SER A 254 -12.06 -2.84 29.99
C SER A 254 -11.91 -1.51 30.79
N ALA A 255 -10.94 -0.68 30.48
CA ALA A 255 -10.83 0.71 30.94
C ALA A 255 -11.58 1.60 29.96
N LYS A 256 -12.36 2.55 30.45
CA LYS A 256 -12.99 3.62 29.66
C LYS A 256 -12.02 4.13 28.62
N LEU A 257 -12.43 4.18 27.33
CA LEU A 257 -11.63 4.73 26.24
C LEU A 257 -10.93 6.01 26.69
N SER A 258 -9.62 6.10 26.48
CA SER A 258 -8.86 7.31 26.81
C SER A 258 -9.36 8.50 25.99
N ALA A 259 -9.08 9.72 26.44
CA ALA A 259 -9.36 10.91 25.64
C ALA A 259 -8.64 10.85 24.27
N LYS A 260 -7.42 10.29 24.24
CA LYS A 260 -6.64 10.07 23.02
C LYS A 260 -7.32 9.06 22.08
N ASP A 261 -7.82 7.92 22.61
CA ASP A 261 -8.55 6.94 21.77
C ASP A 261 -9.79 7.58 21.13
N ARG A 262 -10.56 8.36 21.88
CA ARG A 262 -11.73 9.05 21.33
C ARG A 262 -11.36 10.05 20.23
N ALA A 263 -10.31 10.82 20.43
CA ALA A 263 -9.81 11.77 19.43
C ALA A 263 -9.32 11.05 18.16
N ASN A 264 -8.58 9.94 18.32
CA ASN A 264 -8.08 9.15 17.21
C ASN A 264 -9.23 8.49 16.43
N VAL A 265 -10.24 7.93 17.10
CA VAL A 265 -11.43 7.38 16.43
C VAL A 265 -12.18 8.45 15.65
N LYS A 266 -12.37 9.64 16.22
CA LYS A 266 -13.01 10.76 15.53
C LYS A 266 -12.24 11.14 14.27
N ARG A 267 -10.90 11.31 14.38
CA ARG A 267 -10.05 11.64 13.23
C ARG A 267 -10.06 10.56 12.17
N TYR A 268 -9.98 9.28 12.55
CA TYR A 268 -10.13 8.13 11.65
C TYR A 268 -11.45 8.21 10.86
N GLN A 269 -12.57 8.46 11.55
CA GLN A 269 -13.89 8.57 10.93
C GLN A 269 -13.98 9.74 9.94
N GLU A 270 -13.38 10.89 10.27
CA GLU A 270 -13.34 12.07 9.40
C GLU A 270 -12.55 11.79 8.11
N ILE A 271 -11.36 11.17 8.23
CA ILE A 271 -10.54 10.81 7.06
C ILE A 271 -11.28 9.78 6.21
N ARG A 272 -11.79 8.71 6.84
CA ARG A 272 -12.55 7.66 6.16
C ARG A 272 -13.77 8.20 5.42
N ALA A 273 -14.58 9.04 6.06
CA ALA A 273 -15.79 9.61 5.45
C ALA A 273 -15.45 10.42 4.19
N ARG A 274 -14.41 11.26 4.25
CA ARG A 274 -13.94 12.05 3.13
C ARG A 274 -13.48 11.19 1.95
N ASN A 275 -12.86 10.04 2.23
CA ASN A 275 -12.27 9.15 1.23
C ASN A 275 -13.19 7.98 0.83
N MET A 276 -14.37 7.84 1.42
CA MET A 276 -15.28 6.71 1.20
C MET A 276 -15.58 6.46 -0.28
N HIS A 277 -15.74 7.54 -1.07
CA HIS A 277 -15.99 7.46 -2.51
C HIS A 277 -14.88 6.75 -3.31
N LYS A 278 -13.68 6.63 -2.76
CA LYS A 278 -12.56 5.90 -3.38
C LYS A 278 -12.66 4.39 -3.16
N MET A 279 -13.20 3.99 -2.00
CA MET A 279 -13.28 2.60 -1.54
C MET A 279 -14.54 1.87 -1.99
N GLN A 280 -15.52 2.58 -2.50
CA GLN A 280 -16.78 2.01 -2.98
C GLN A 280 -16.78 1.75 -4.48
N PRO A 281 -17.56 0.78 -4.97
CA PRO A 281 -17.82 0.63 -6.39
C PRO A 281 -18.31 1.95 -7.00
N ILE A 282 -18.10 2.10 -8.31
CA ILE A 282 -18.58 3.29 -9.03
C ILE A 282 -20.11 3.37 -8.89
N PRO A 283 -20.66 4.49 -8.40
CA PRO A 283 -22.10 4.67 -8.31
C PRO A 283 -22.73 4.64 -9.71
N VAL A 284 -23.79 3.85 -9.85
CA VAL A 284 -24.56 3.74 -11.10
C VAL A 284 -25.95 4.31 -10.86
N CYS A 285 -26.37 5.25 -11.72
CA CYS A 285 -27.74 5.73 -11.73
C CYS A 285 -28.66 4.60 -12.26
N THR A 286 -29.62 4.19 -11.44
CA THR A 286 -30.61 3.17 -11.80
C THR A 286 -31.98 3.82 -11.93
N PHE A 287 -32.84 3.27 -12.80
CA PHE A 287 -34.21 3.71 -13.05
C PHE A 287 -35.21 2.73 -12.42
#